data_4668b0c325b51ced037d456d7cfe66f8
#
_entry.id   4668b0c325b51ced037d456d7cfe66f8
#
_cell.length_a   1.000
_cell.length_b   1.000
_cell.length_c   1.000
_cell.angle_alpha   90.00
_cell.angle_beta   90.00
_cell.angle_gamma   90.00
#
_symmetry.space_group_name_H-M   'P 1'
#
loop_
_entity.id
_entity.type
_entity.pdbx_description
1 polymer ?
#
loop_
_entity_poly.entity_id
_entity_poly.type
_entity_poly.pdbx_seq_one_letter_code
_entity_poly.pdbx_strand_id
1 'polypeptide(L)'
;LEASEEELRNSLKELEEAYAKATMTQEELDAAYLEIDEARAELSAAKSELRDIVGIRTDIIGELQTRFSNSSMKVDAQTGSITFSSDVLFRYNSATLTAESRDTLKEIIPMYLGVLLQSNFRPYLAEIIIEGHTDTDGGYESNMTLSYNRANSVARFCLDEANGLTKDQIEQLQSVLTVNGRSFSSPIYQTNSTEVDMAASRRVEIKFRLKEEEMINKITEVLNQE
;
A
#
# COMPACT_ATOMS: atom_id res chain seq x y z
N LEU A 1 -16.32 5.36 -80.37
CA LEU A 1 -16.13 6.55 -79.55
C LEU A 1 -16.96 6.49 -78.26
N GLU A 2 -18.28 6.22 -78.34
CA GLU A 2 -19.19 6.16 -77.18
C GLU A 2 -18.75 5.06 -76.15
N ALA A 3 -18.38 3.87 -76.59
CA ALA A 3 -17.90 2.80 -75.67
C ALA A 3 -16.60 3.17 -74.91
N SER A 4 -15.71 3.94 -75.55
CA SER A 4 -14.45 4.38 -74.94
C SER A 4 -14.67 5.53 -73.93
N GLU A 5 -15.72 6.37 -74.12
CA GLU A 5 -16.10 7.41 -73.22
C GLU A 5 -16.79 6.85 -71.94
N GLU A 6 -17.52 5.74 -72.09
CA GLU A 6 -18.20 5.07 -70.97
C GLU A 6 -17.16 4.29 -70.09
N GLU A 7 -16.18 3.65 -70.72
CA GLU A 7 -15.05 3.02 -70.01
C GLU A 7 -14.23 4.05 -69.20
N LEU A 8 -13.94 5.21 -69.82
CA LEU A 8 -13.19 6.26 -69.11
C LEU A 8 -13.99 6.85 -67.93
N ARG A 9 -15.30 7.00 -68.10
CA ARG A 9 -16.19 7.49 -67.00
C ARG A 9 -16.25 6.51 -65.83
N ASN A 10 -16.33 5.20 -66.14
CA ASN A 10 -16.32 4.16 -65.12
C ASN A 10 -14.98 4.08 -64.39
N SER A 11 -13.87 4.19 -65.10
CA SER A 11 -12.50 4.21 -64.52
C SER A 11 -12.28 5.44 -63.62
N LEU A 12 -12.81 6.60 -64.05
CA LEU A 12 -12.76 7.81 -63.20
C LEU A 12 -13.56 7.65 -61.89
N LYS A 13 -14.75 7.07 -61.98
CA LYS A 13 -15.60 6.81 -60.82
C LYS A 13 -14.92 5.83 -59.84
N GLU A 14 -14.35 4.75 -60.33
CA GLU A 14 -13.61 3.80 -59.52
C GLU A 14 -12.37 4.45 -58.85
N LEU A 15 -11.68 5.34 -59.56
CA LEU A 15 -10.58 6.08 -59.00
C LEU A 15 -11.00 7.07 -57.90
N GLU A 16 -12.12 7.77 -58.11
CA GLU A 16 -12.69 8.68 -57.08
C GLU A 16 -13.12 7.91 -55.83
N GLU A 17 -13.77 6.75 -55.99
CA GLU A 17 -14.16 5.88 -54.85
C GLU A 17 -12.94 5.31 -54.12
N ALA A 18 -11.89 4.89 -54.83
CA ALA A 18 -10.63 4.43 -54.25
C ALA A 18 -9.91 5.54 -53.52
N TYR A 19 -9.89 6.76 -54.08
CA TYR A 19 -9.27 7.92 -53.43
C TYR A 19 -10.00 8.33 -52.14
N ALA A 20 -11.35 8.36 -52.20
CA ALA A 20 -12.17 8.65 -51.02
C ALA A 20 -11.91 7.63 -49.90
N LYS A 21 -11.86 6.35 -50.25
CA LYS A 21 -11.54 5.27 -49.28
C LYS A 21 -10.13 5.38 -48.72
N ALA A 22 -9.13 5.73 -49.55
CA ALA A 22 -7.76 5.94 -49.09
C ALA A 22 -7.63 7.13 -48.16
N THR A 23 -8.39 8.19 -48.40
CA THR A 23 -8.41 9.39 -47.52
C THR A 23 -9.05 9.06 -46.16
N MET A 24 -10.17 8.29 -46.17
CA MET A 24 -10.80 7.83 -44.92
C MET A 24 -9.85 6.94 -44.08
N THR A 25 -9.12 6.01 -44.72
CA THR A 25 -8.14 5.17 -43.99
C THR A 25 -6.95 5.95 -43.48
N GLN A 26 -6.57 7.04 -44.14
CA GLN A 26 -5.52 7.93 -43.64
C GLN A 26 -5.98 8.70 -42.40
N GLU A 27 -7.22 9.20 -42.41
CA GLU A 27 -7.82 9.88 -41.25
C GLU A 27 -7.95 8.94 -40.03
N GLU A 28 -8.38 7.69 -40.27
CA GLU A 28 -8.43 6.66 -39.24
C GLU A 28 -7.04 6.35 -38.66
N LEU A 29 -6.04 6.30 -39.52
CA LEU A 29 -4.65 6.06 -39.11
C LEU A 29 -4.10 7.23 -38.28
N ASP A 30 -4.36 8.45 -38.71
CA ASP A 30 -3.94 9.66 -38.01
C ASP A 30 -4.63 9.76 -36.64
N ALA A 31 -5.92 9.40 -36.55
CA ALA A 31 -6.65 9.31 -35.28
C ALA A 31 -6.05 8.25 -34.34
N ALA A 32 -5.73 7.07 -34.87
CA ALA A 32 -5.07 6.00 -34.09
C ALA A 32 -3.69 6.40 -33.58
N TYR A 33 -2.89 7.12 -34.38
CA TYR A 33 -1.63 7.68 -33.92
C TYR A 33 -1.77 8.69 -32.80
N LEU A 34 -2.81 9.54 -32.87
CA LEU A 34 -3.11 10.50 -31.81
C LEU A 34 -3.46 9.78 -30.49
N GLU A 35 -4.33 8.77 -30.54
CA GLU A 35 -4.68 7.95 -29.39
C GLU A 35 -3.45 7.24 -28.77
N ILE A 36 -2.57 6.71 -29.63
CA ILE A 36 -1.32 6.08 -29.18
C ILE A 36 -0.38 7.09 -28.49
N ASP A 37 -0.27 8.30 -29.02
CA ASP A 37 0.59 9.33 -28.43
C ASP A 37 0.01 9.85 -27.09
N GLU A 38 -1.32 9.99 -26.99
CA GLU A 38 -2.00 10.31 -25.74
C GLU A 38 -1.78 9.18 -24.69
N ALA A 39 -2.00 7.93 -25.07
CA ALA A 39 -1.77 6.78 -24.18
C ALA A 39 -0.31 6.66 -23.72
N ARG A 40 0.65 6.97 -24.61
CA ARG A 40 2.09 7.02 -24.26
C ARG A 40 2.41 8.14 -23.28
N ALA A 41 1.79 9.30 -23.44
CA ALA A 41 1.98 10.42 -22.53
C ALA A 41 1.43 10.09 -21.12
N GLU A 42 0.23 9.49 -21.05
CA GLU A 42 -0.37 9.02 -19.80
C GLU A 42 0.50 7.95 -19.13
N LEU A 43 0.96 6.96 -19.88
CA LEU A 43 1.84 5.91 -19.36
C LEU A 43 3.17 6.48 -18.84
N SER A 44 3.74 7.50 -19.52
CA SER A 44 4.97 8.16 -19.08
C SER A 44 4.76 8.93 -17.78
N ALA A 45 3.65 9.64 -17.65
CA ALA A 45 3.26 10.33 -16.42
C ALA A 45 3.08 9.36 -15.25
N ALA A 46 2.31 8.28 -15.47
CA ALA A 46 2.10 7.23 -14.47
C ALA A 46 3.41 6.56 -14.04
N LYS A 47 4.34 6.29 -14.97
CA LYS A 47 5.67 5.75 -14.64
C LYS A 47 6.53 6.71 -13.80
N SER A 48 6.44 8.02 -14.05
CA SER A 48 7.17 9.03 -13.26
C SER A 48 6.62 9.07 -11.84
N GLU A 49 5.31 9.13 -11.69
CA GLU A 49 4.61 9.10 -10.40
C GLU A 49 4.95 7.84 -9.59
N LEU A 50 4.99 6.68 -10.25
CA LEU A 50 5.37 5.40 -9.63
C LEU A 50 6.82 5.42 -9.10
N ARG A 51 7.75 6.05 -9.82
CA ARG A 51 9.14 6.21 -9.37
C ARG A 51 9.25 7.07 -8.13
N ASP A 52 8.48 8.16 -8.09
CA ASP A 52 8.48 9.07 -6.94
C ASP A 52 7.95 8.37 -5.69
N ILE A 53 6.90 7.56 -5.82
CA ILE A 53 6.32 6.76 -4.71
C ILE A 53 7.31 5.72 -4.19
N VAL A 54 7.94 4.96 -5.10
CA VAL A 54 8.97 3.96 -4.72
C VAL A 54 10.13 4.66 -4.02
N GLY A 55 10.51 5.86 -4.47
CA GLY A 55 11.50 6.71 -3.82
C GLY A 55 11.10 7.06 -2.39
N ILE A 56 9.91 7.61 -2.19
CA ILE A 56 9.39 7.99 -0.86
C ILE A 56 9.31 6.79 0.09
N ARG A 57 8.85 5.63 -0.38
CA ARG A 57 8.85 4.41 0.44
C ARG A 57 10.26 4.01 0.87
N THR A 58 11.20 4.05 -0.05
CA THR A 58 12.61 3.71 0.21
C THR A 58 13.22 4.68 1.22
N ASP A 59 12.93 5.97 1.10
CA ASP A 59 13.42 7.01 2.01
C ASP A 59 12.84 6.83 3.42
N ILE A 60 11.54 6.55 3.54
CA ILE A 60 10.90 6.26 4.84
C ILE A 60 11.54 5.04 5.50
N ILE A 61 11.70 3.94 4.76
CA ILE A 61 12.30 2.71 5.30
C ILE A 61 13.76 2.97 5.71
N GLY A 62 14.54 3.69 4.91
CA GLY A 62 15.93 4.05 5.22
C GLY A 62 16.04 4.91 6.49
N GLU A 63 15.16 5.92 6.64
CA GLU A 63 15.13 6.76 7.84
C GLU A 63 14.73 5.93 9.09
N LEU A 64 13.72 5.05 8.96
CA LEU A 64 13.31 4.14 10.02
C LEU A 64 14.46 3.22 10.41
N GLN A 65 15.14 2.58 9.46
CA GLN A 65 16.28 1.71 9.74
C GLN A 65 17.44 2.45 10.44
N THR A 66 17.71 3.67 10.01
CA THR A 66 18.71 4.53 10.63
C THR A 66 18.32 4.86 12.06
N ARG A 67 17.08 5.25 12.31
CA ARG A 67 16.56 5.58 13.64
C ARG A 67 16.59 4.38 14.58
N PHE A 68 16.33 3.18 14.09
CA PHE A 68 16.31 1.93 14.84
C PHE A 68 17.65 1.17 14.87
N SER A 69 18.71 1.72 14.27
CA SER A 69 20.02 1.04 14.15
C SER A 69 20.60 0.57 15.51
N ASN A 70 20.35 1.32 16.58
CA ASN A 70 20.80 1.03 17.94
C ASN A 70 19.69 0.48 18.85
N SER A 71 18.50 0.18 18.30
CA SER A 71 17.37 -0.39 19.04
C SER A 71 17.38 -1.92 18.99
N SER A 72 16.81 -2.55 20.00
CA SER A 72 16.52 -4.00 19.99
C SER A 72 15.37 -4.34 19.02
N MET A 73 14.50 -3.37 18.72
CA MET A 73 13.43 -3.50 17.74
C MET A 73 14.00 -3.37 16.34
N LYS A 74 13.53 -4.24 15.44
CA LYS A 74 13.92 -4.19 14.02
C LYS A 74 12.77 -3.72 13.16
N VAL A 75 13.11 -2.91 12.17
CA VAL A 75 12.22 -2.49 11.08
C VAL A 75 12.39 -3.47 9.93
N ASP A 76 11.27 -3.98 9.43
CA ASP A 76 11.29 -4.83 8.23
C ASP A 76 11.83 -4.05 7.02
N ALA A 77 12.83 -4.61 6.36
CA ALA A 77 13.54 -3.94 5.28
C ALA A 77 12.73 -3.78 3.98
N GLN A 78 11.64 -4.52 3.82
CA GLN A 78 10.79 -4.47 2.62
C GLN A 78 9.55 -3.64 2.86
N THR A 79 8.92 -3.79 4.02
CA THR A 79 7.63 -3.17 4.32
C THR A 79 7.73 -1.93 5.19
N GLY A 80 8.85 -1.77 5.92
CA GLY A 80 9.01 -0.72 6.92
C GLY A 80 8.18 -0.94 8.19
N SER A 81 7.57 -2.12 8.36
CA SER A 81 6.76 -2.44 9.54
C SER A 81 7.63 -2.76 10.77
N ILE A 82 7.05 -2.57 11.95
CA ILE A 82 7.58 -3.07 13.21
C ILE A 82 6.59 -4.08 13.82
N THR A 83 7.15 -5.12 14.46
CA THR A 83 6.37 -6.22 15.02
C THR A 83 6.67 -6.41 16.49
N PHE A 84 5.65 -6.42 17.32
CA PHE A 84 5.72 -6.72 18.73
C PHE A 84 5.15 -8.12 18.99
N SER A 85 5.86 -8.97 19.73
CA SER A 85 5.27 -10.20 20.25
C SER A 85 4.13 -9.87 21.22
N SER A 86 2.98 -10.52 21.06
CA SER A 86 1.86 -10.36 22.01
C SER A 86 2.21 -10.80 23.43
N ASP A 87 3.13 -11.76 23.58
CA ASP A 87 3.54 -12.29 24.89
C ASP A 87 4.40 -11.25 25.65
N VAL A 88 5.03 -10.31 24.92
CA VAL A 88 5.74 -9.15 25.51
C VAL A 88 4.75 -8.06 25.91
N LEU A 89 3.73 -7.81 25.09
CA LEU A 89 2.80 -6.69 25.31
C LEU A 89 1.69 -7.02 26.31
N PHE A 90 1.21 -8.27 26.35
CA PHE A 90 0.01 -8.65 27.08
C PHE A 90 0.23 -9.94 27.88
N ARG A 91 -0.54 -10.10 28.95
CA ARG A 91 -0.69 -11.41 29.58
C ARG A 91 -1.53 -12.35 28.71
N TYR A 92 -1.42 -13.64 28.97
CA TYR A 92 -2.20 -14.65 28.28
C TYR A 92 -3.70 -14.30 28.26
N ASN A 93 -4.35 -14.43 27.11
CA ASN A 93 -5.77 -14.13 26.88
C ASN A 93 -6.21 -12.71 27.34
N SER A 94 -5.29 -11.74 27.33
CA SER A 94 -5.55 -10.36 27.71
C SER A 94 -5.19 -9.41 26.56
N ALA A 95 -5.88 -8.28 26.54
CA ALA A 95 -5.54 -7.12 25.71
C ALA A 95 -5.10 -5.89 26.53
N THR A 96 -4.88 -6.07 27.83
CA THR A 96 -4.39 -4.99 28.71
C THR A 96 -2.87 -4.96 28.67
N LEU A 97 -2.29 -3.80 28.28
CA LEU A 97 -0.85 -3.58 28.28
C LEU A 97 -0.28 -3.70 29.69
N THR A 98 0.81 -4.43 29.82
CA THR A 98 1.58 -4.52 31.09
C THR A 98 2.34 -3.23 31.37
N ALA A 99 2.89 -3.06 32.56
CA ALA A 99 3.71 -1.89 32.88
C ALA A 99 4.99 -1.89 32.01
N GLU A 100 5.66 -3.04 31.92
CA GLU A 100 6.88 -3.23 31.15
C GLU A 100 6.66 -2.96 29.67
N SER A 101 5.50 -3.39 29.12
CA SER A 101 5.17 -3.14 27.72
C SER A 101 4.92 -1.66 27.44
N ARG A 102 4.34 -0.93 28.39
CA ARG A 102 4.16 0.53 28.28
C ARG A 102 5.49 1.26 28.20
N ASP A 103 6.47 0.85 28.98
CA ASP A 103 7.83 1.43 28.93
C ASP A 103 8.50 1.16 27.59
N THR A 104 8.40 -0.07 27.07
CA THR A 104 8.88 -0.42 25.73
C THR A 104 8.19 0.41 24.63
N LEU A 105 6.86 0.54 24.71
CA LEU A 105 6.11 1.32 23.73
C LEU A 105 6.43 2.82 23.78
N LYS A 106 6.69 3.38 25.00
CA LYS A 106 7.14 4.78 25.16
C LYS A 106 8.46 5.08 24.47
N GLU A 107 9.34 4.12 24.38
CA GLU A 107 10.59 4.24 23.64
C GLU A 107 10.38 4.12 22.14
N ILE A 108 9.68 3.07 21.71
CA ILE A 108 9.59 2.66 20.30
C ILE A 108 8.60 3.51 19.49
N ILE A 109 7.42 3.82 20.04
CA ILE A 109 6.34 4.50 19.29
C ILE A 109 6.74 5.90 18.84
N PRO A 110 7.33 6.79 19.67
CA PRO A 110 7.78 8.09 19.20
C PRO A 110 8.88 8.02 18.14
N MET A 111 9.75 7.01 18.20
CA MET A 111 10.78 6.80 17.18
C MET A 111 10.15 6.45 15.83
N TYR A 112 9.18 5.55 15.81
CA TYR A 112 8.53 5.08 14.58
C TYR A 112 7.58 6.12 13.99
N LEU A 113 6.60 6.55 14.77
CA LEU A 113 5.62 7.52 14.33
C LEU A 113 6.24 8.90 14.08
N GLY A 114 7.29 9.25 14.85
CA GLY A 114 8.03 10.49 14.63
C GLY A 114 8.71 10.56 13.26
N VAL A 115 9.09 9.45 12.65
CA VAL A 115 9.56 9.42 11.25
C VAL A 115 8.38 9.57 10.29
N LEU A 116 7.34 8.74 10.43
CA LEU A 116 6.19 8.74 9.51
C LEU A 116 5.45 10.07 9.46
N LEU A 117 5.37 10.78 10.57
CA LEU A 117 4.67 12.06 10.71
C LEU A 117 5.54 13.28 10.40
N GLN A 118 6.78 13.11 9.91
CA GLN A 118 7.60 14.23 9.44
C GLN A 118 6.93 14.94 8.26
N SER A 119 7.14 16.25 8.16
CA SER A 119 6.51 17.10 7.14
C SER A 119 6.82 16.69 5.70
N ASN A 120 7.96 16.05 5.45
CA ASN A 120 8.36 15.51 4.15
C ASN A 120 7.71 14.16 3.80
N PHE A 121 7.26 13.37 4.77
CA PHE A 121 6.63 12.06 4.54
C PHE A 121 5.11 12.06 4.74
N ARG A 122 4.61 12.86 5.70
CA ARG A 122 3.19 12.92 6.05
C ARG A 122 2.24 13.17 4.88
N PRO A 123 2.55 14.03 3.88
CA PRO A 123 1.68 14.25 2.72
C PRO A 123 1.41 12.99 1.88
N TYR A 124 2.34 12.05 1.88
CA TYR A 124 2.27 10.80 1.12
C TYR A 124 1.59 9.64 1.86
N LEU A 125 1.39 9.76 3.18
CA LEU A 125 0.74 8.71 3.96
C LEU A 125 -0.76 8.67 3.71
N ALA A 126 -1.26 7.47 3.35
CA ALA A 126 -2.68 7.14 3.34
C ALA A 126 -3.14 6.67 4.71
N GLU A 127 -2.40 5.71 5.29
CA GLU A 127 -2.76 5.09 6.56
C GLU A 127 -1.52 4.70 7.37
N ILE A 128 -1.69 4.74 8.69
CA ILE A 128 -0.86 4.02 9.67
C ILE A 128 -1.76 2.97 10.29
N ILE A 129 -1.38 1.71 10.14
CA ILE A 129 -2.22 0.56 10.48
C ILE A 129 -1.62 -0.15 11.69
N ILE A 130 -2.39 -0.30 12.76
CA ILE A 130 -2.06 -1.16 13.89
C ILE A 130 -2.90 -2.43 13.78
N GLU A 131 -2.24 -3.57 13.59
CA GLU A 131 -2.88 -4.82 13.25
C GLU A 131 -2.53 -5.90 14.28
N GLY A 132 -3.55 -6.50 14.89
CA GLY A 132 -3.38 -7.59 15.86
C GLY A 132 -3.63 -8.95 15.22
N HIS A 133 -2.83 -9.93 15.62
CA HIS A 133 -2.88 -11.32 15.17
C HIS A 133 -2.88 -12.28 16.37
N THR A 134 -3.47 -13.45 16.17
CA THR A 134 -3.42 -14.56 17.11
C THR A 134 -2.78 -15.78 16.45
N ASP A 135 -2.51 -16.80 17.25
CA ASP A 135 -2.28 -18.15 16.75
C ASP A 135 -3.58 -18.84 16.39
N THR A 136 -3.49 -20.11 15.98
CA THR A 136 -4.63 -20.93 15.53
C THR A 136 -5.39 -21.60 16.66
N ASP A 137 -5.04 -21.37 17.92
CA ASP A 137 -5.76 -21.92 19.06
C ASP A 137 -7.09 -21.18 19.30
N GLY A 138 -8.17 -21.92 19.48
CA GLY A 138 -9.50 -21.36 19.73
C GLY A 138 -10.30 -21.03 18.48
N GLY A 139 -11.45 -20.39 18.68
CA GLY A 139 -12.39 -20.05 17.60
C GLY A 139 -12.02 -18.75 16.88
N TYR A 140 -12.36 -18.67 15.60
CA TYR A 140 -12.06 -17.49 14.76
C TYR A 140 -12.64 -16.19 15.34
N GLU A 141 -13.89 -16.18 15.77
CA GLU A 141 -14.57 -14.97 16.29
C GLU A 141 -13.97 -14.47 17.61
N SER A 142 -13.63 -15.39 18.53
CA SER A 142 -12.96 -15.01 19.76
C SER A 142 -11.56 -14.45 19.51
N ASN A 143 -10.82 -15.05 18.60
CA ASN A 143 -9.51 -14.56 18.17
C ASN A 143 -9.61 -13.24 17.40
N MET A 144 -10.66 -13.03 16.61
CA MET A 144 -10.93 -11.75 15.97
C MET A 144 -11.10 -10.63 17.00
N THR A 145 -11.93 -10.89 18.01
CA THR A 145 -12.16 -9.93 19.10
C THR A 145 -10.88 -9.66 19.90
N LEU A 146 -10.12 -10.71 20.25
CA LEU A 146 -8.87 -10.58 21.00
C LEU A 146 -7.82 -9.81 20.21
N SER A 147 -7.62 -10.14 18.94
CA SER A 147 -6.64 -9.48 18.08
C SER A 147 -6.98 -8.01 17.88
N TYR A 148 -8.25 -7.67 17.61
CA TYR A 148 -8.69 -6.28 17.54
C TYR A 148 -8.47 -5.52 18.85
N ASN A 149 -8.86 -6.08 19.98
CA ASN A 149 -8.70 -5.44 21.29
C ASN A 149 -7.23 -5.18 21.62
N ARG A 150 -6.32 -6.08 21.24
CA ARG A 150 -4.87 -5.90 21.40
C ARG A 150 -4.35 -4.74 20.56
N ALA A 151 -4.70 -4.71 19.27
CA ALA A 151 -4.35 -3.61 18.38
C ALA A 151 -4.92 -2.27 18.88
N ASN A 152 -6.18 -2.26 19.32
CA ASN A 152 -6.83 -1.07 19.87
C ASN A 152 -6.16 -0.56 21.16
N SER A 153 -5.65 -1.46 22.02
CA SER A 153 -4.92 -1.06 23.21
C SER A 153 -3.60 -0.34 22.87
N VAL A 154 -2.90 -0.80 21.83
CA VAL A 154 -1.70 -0.11 21.31
C VAL A 154 -2.08 1.23 20.67
N ALA A 155 -3.16 1.27 19.88
CA ALA A 155 -3.63 2.51 19.26
C ALA A 155 -3.99 3.58 20.30
N ARG A 156 -4.74 3.20 21.34
CA ARG A 156 -5.05 4.11 22.46
C ARG A 156 -3.82 4.59 23.20
N PHE A 157 -2.81 3.73 23.33
CA PHE A 157 -1.52 4.12 23.90
C PHE A 157 -0.84 5.19 23.04
N CYS A 158 -0.84 5.06 21.71
CA CYS A 158 -0.26 6.05 20.79
C CYS A 158 -1.00 7.40 20.83
N LEU A 159 -2.29 7.40 21.12
CA LEU A 159 -3.14 8.61 21.16
C LEU A 159 -3.10 9.34 22.53
N ASP A 160 -2.37 8.85 23.49
CA ASP A 160 -2.22 9.48 24.81
C ASP A 160 -0.96 10.34 24.85
N GLU A 161 -1.11 11.64 25.04
CA GLU A 161 -0.02 12.64 25.11
C GLU A 161 1.06 12.29 26.15
N ALA A 162 0.69 11.56 27.21
CA ALA A 162 1.64 11.12 28.24
C ALA A 162 2.68 10.10 27.73
N ASN A 163 2.52 9.57 26.51
CA ASN A 163 3.33 8.49 25.96
C ASN A 163 4.36 8.94 24.90
N GLY A 164 4.61 10.25 24.78
CA GLY A 164 5.77 10.77 24.06
C GLY A 164 5.52 11.35 22.68
N LEU A 165 4.29 11.33 22.17
CA LEU A 165 3.90 12.08 20.96
C LEU A 165 3.43 13.48 21.36
N THR A 166 3.73 14.48 20.52
CA THR A 166 3.19 15.83 20.68
C THR A 166 1.71 15.85 20.30
N LYS A 167 0.98 16.87 20.77
CA LYS A 167 -0.43 17.07 20.42
C LYS A 167 -0.64 17.15 18.90
N ASP A 168 0.21 17.87 18.19
CA ASP A 168 0.17 17.98 16.73
C ASP A 168 0.37 16.61 16.05
N GLN A 169 1.31 15.80 16.52
CA GLN A 169 1.53 14.43 16.02
C GLN A 169 0.31 13.54 16.28
N ILE A 170 -0.35 13.67 17.41
CA ILE A 170 -1.57 12.92 17.74
C ILE A 170 -2.73 13.34 16.82
N GLU A 171 -2.93 14.63 16.58
CA GLU A 171 -3.94 15.15 15.65
C GLU A 171 -3.67 14.63 14.21
N GLN A 172 -2.42 14.63 13.77
CA GLN A 172 -2.02 14.06 12.49
C GLN A 172 -2.27 12.55 12.44
N LEU A 173 -1.91 11.81 13.50
CA LEU A 173 -2.12 10.38 13.60
C LEU A 173 -3.60 10.01 13.52
N GLN A 174 -4.47 10.75 14.23
CA GLN A 174 -5.92 10.53 14.22
C GLN A 174 -6.52 10.56 12.80
N SER A 175 -5.94 11.34 11.90
CA SER A 175 -6.45 11.47 10.52
C SER A 175 -6.05 10.32 9.59
N VAL A 176 -5.13 9.43 10.02
CA VAL A 176 -4.61 8.32 9.20
C VAL A 176 -4.54 6.98 9.93
N LEU A 177 -4.92 6.94 11.21
CA LEU A 177 -4.84 5.73 12.01
C LEU A 177 -5.97 4.76 11.69
N THR A 178 -5.61 3.52 11.39
CA THR A 178 -6.53 2.38 11.25
C THR A 178 -6.15 1.27 12.23
N VAL A 179 -7.14 0.61 12.79
CA VAL A 179 -6.97 -0.48 13.75
C VAL A 179 -7.67 -1.73 13.24
N ASN A 180 -6.92 -2.81 13.08
CA ASN A 180 -7.41 -4.07 12.53
C ASN A 180 -7.18 -5.25 13.49
N GLY A 181 -8.20 -6.13 13.57
CA GLY A 181 -8.05 -7.48 14.10
C GLY A 181 -8.00 -8.48 12.93
N ARG A 182 -7.05 -9.40 12.95
CA ARG A 182 -6.85 -10.39 11.88
C ARG A 182 -7.11 -11.82 12.32
N SER A 183 -7.47 -12.04 13.59
CA SER A 183 -7.58 -13.39 14.10
C SER A 183 -6.30 -14.19 13.76
N PHE A 184 -6.46 -15.42 13.27
CA PHE A 184 -5.37 -16.27 12.74
C PHE A 184 -5.33 -16.32 11.20
N SER A 185 -5.87 -15.33 10.49
CA SER A 185 -5.93 -15.34 9.01
C SER A 185 -4.58 -15.16 8.32
N SER A 186 -3.55 -14.73 9.04
CA SER A 186 -2.20 -14.51 8.53
C SER A 186 -1.16 -15.14 9.48
N PRO A 187 -1.12 -16.48 9.56
CA PRO A 187 -0.17 -17.18 10.45
C PRO A 187 1.25 -17.03 9.93
N ILE A 188 2.21 -17.03 10.86
CA ILE A 188 3.63 -17.17 10.54
C ILE A 188 3.97 -18.66 10.62
N TYR A 189 4.73 -19.14 9.65
CA TYR A 189 5.17 -20.54 9.59
C TYR A 189 6.61 -20.66 10.08
N GLN A 190 6.95 -21.82 10.63
CA GLN A 190 8.33 -22.14 10.99
C GLN A 190 9.21 -22.18 9.74
N THR A 191 10.47 -21.82 9.87
CA THR A 191 11.41 -21.77 8.73
C THR A 191 11.51 -23.14 8.05
N ASN A 192 11.25 -23.16 6.74
CA ASN A 192 11.24 -24.37 5.89
C ASN A 192 10.21 -25.44 6.32
N SER A 193 9.10 -25.04 6.94
CA SER A 193 8.04 -25.92 7.41
C SER A 193 6.66 -25.43 6.98
N THR A 194 5.67 -26.31 6.97
CA THR A 194 4.25 -25.98 6.84
C THR A 194 3.56 -25.84 8.21
N GLU A 195 4.30 -26.03 9.30
CA GLU A 195 3.80 -25.87 10.65
C GLU A 195 3.75 -24.39 11.05
N VAL A 196 2.66 -23.99 11.71
CA VAL A 196 2.49 -22.63 12.21
C VAL A 196 3.44 -22.39 13.39
N ASP A 197 4.19 -21.31 13.33
CA ASP A 197 4.88 -20.76 14.50
C ASP A 197 3.85 -19.99 15.35
N MET A 198 3.33 -20.68 16.36
CA MET A 198 2.30 -20.15 17.25
C MET A 198 2.76 -18.89 17.99
N ALA A 199 4.02 -18.86 18.43
CA ALA A 199 4.59 -17.72 19.17
C ALA A 199 4.76 -16.50 18.27
N ALA A 200 5.34 -16.67 17.09
CA ALA A 200 5.51 -15.59 16.11
C ALA A 200 4.17 -15.11 15.56
N SER A 201 3.16 -16.00 15.46
CA SER A 201 1.82 -15.66 15.00
C SER A 201 1.07 -14.75 15.98
N ARG A 202 1.32 -14.86 17.29
CA ARG A 202 0.78 -13.96 18.33
C ARG A 202 1.53 -12.63 18.34
N ARG A 203 1.08 -11.66 17.57
CA ARG A 203 1.80 -10.38 17.39
C ARG A 203 0.87 -9.19 17.20
N VAL A 204 1.42 -8.01 17.38
CA VAL A 204 0.87 -6.74 16.92
C VAL A 204 1.86 -6.11 15.96
N GLU A 205 1.42 -5.78 14.78
CA GLU A 205 2.21 -5.09 13.76
C GLU A 205 1.78 -3.61 13.67
N ILE A 206 2.76 -2.73 13.48
CA ILE A 206 2.51 -1.34 13.06
C ILE A 206 3.15 -1.18 11.69
N LYS A 207 2.35 -0.78 10.72
CA LYS A 207 2.75 -0.61 9.33
C LYS A 207 2.11 0.63 8.74
N PHE A 208 2.60 1.07 7.59
CA PHE A 208 2.06 2.22 6.88
C PHE A 208 1.71 1.87 5.44
N ARG A 209 0.80 2.66 4.87
CA ARG A 209 0.42 2.63 3.46
C ARG A 209 0.53 4.03 2.86
N LEU A 210 1.04 4.14 1.66
CA LEU A 210 1.13 5.39 0.91
C LEU A 210 -0.13 5.59 0.05
N LYS A 211 -0.48 6.85 -0.24
CA LYS A 211 -1.75 7.23 -0.90
C LYS A 211 -1.94 6.61 -2.29
N GLU A 212 -0.84 6.41 -3.01
CA GLU A 212 -0.89 5.96 -4.39
C GLU A 212 -0.76 4.43 -4.56
N GLU A 213 -0.55 3.70 -3.48
CA GLU A 213 -0.58 2.22 -3.55
C GLU A 213 -1.93 1.67 -4.03
N GLU A 214 -3.03 2.38 -3.77
CA GLU A 214 -4.36 2.03 -4.30
C GLU A 214 -4.43 2.17 -5.82
N MET A 215 -3.79 3.21 -6.37
CA MET A 215 -3.76 3.44 -7.81
C MET A 215 -2.87 2.40 -8.50
N ILE A 216 -1.72 2.08 -7.92
CA ILE A 216 -0.82 1.03 -8.42
C ILE A 216 -1.54 -0.33 -8.47
N ASN A 217 -2.24 -0.69 -7.41
CA ASN A 217 -3.00 -1.93 -7.36
C ASN A 217 -4.09 -1.97 -8.43
N LYS A 218 -4.84 -0.89 -8.63
CA LYS A 218 -5.85 -0.78 -9.70
C LYS A 218 -5.25 -0.90 -11.09
N ILE A 219 -4.11 -0.22 -11.37
CA ILE A 219 -3.41 -0.32 -12.65
C ILE A 219 -2.93 -1.76 -12.87
N THR A 220 -2.39 -2.40 -11.85
CA THR A 220 -1.92 -3.80 -11.94
C THR A 220 -3.08 -4.77 -12.17
N GLU A 221 -4.23 -4.56 -11.52
CA GLU A 221 -5.44 -5.35 -11.75
C GLU A 221 -5.96 -5.22 -13.19
N VAL A 222 -5.97 -4.02 -13.73
CA VAL A 222 -6.39 -3.77 -15.14
C VAL A 222 -5.44 -4.43 -16.14
N LEU A 223 -4.13 -4.34 -15.91
CA LEU A 223 -3.12 -4.93 -16.79
C LEU A 223 -3.08 -6.48 -16.73
N ASN A 224 -3.57 -7.08 -15.64
CA ASN A 224 -3.63 -8.55 -15.50
C ASN A 224 -4.98 -9.15 -15.97
N GLN A 225 -5.94 -8.34 -16.42
CA GLN A 225 -7.24 -8.79 -16.96
C GLN A 225 -7.25 -8.91 -18.50
N GLU A 226 -6.15 -8.61 -19.18
CA GLU A 226 -5.90 -8.88 -20.60
C GLU A 226 -5.07 -10.18 -20.76
#